data_fe34c763793bab74145ea7b5ab60ae47
#
_entry.id   fe34c763793bab74145ea7b5ab60ae47
#
_cell.length_a   1.000
_cell.length_b   1.000
_cell.length_c   1.000
_cell.angle_alpha   90.00
_cell.angle_beta   90.00
_cell.angle_gamma   90.00
#
_symmetry.space_group_name_H-M   'P 1'
#
loop_
_entity.id
_entity.type
_entity.pdbx_description
1 polymer ?
#
loop_
_entity_poly.entity_id
_entity_poly.type
_entity_poly.pdbx_seq_one_letter_code
_entity_poly.pdbx_strand_id
1 'polypeptide(L)'
;MNILILGSGGREHAFAKKIKESKHCSKLFIAPGNSGTEKLGKNLEISFNDFPMLKSVVLENKIDMVVVGPEEPLVNGVHDSFLKDPALNHIVIIGPQAAAAQLEGSKDFAKKFMNRHKIPTAK
;
A
#
# COMPACT_ATOMS: atom_id res chain seq x y z
N MET A 1 12.17 -11.18 5.28
CA MET A 1 11.66 -10.18 4.32
C MET A 1 11.75 -8.78 4.92
N ASN A 2 12.14 -7.82 4.12
CA ASN A 2 12.01 -6.40 4.47
C ASN A 2 10.67 -5.91 3.93
N ILE A 3 9.85 -5.33 4.79
CA ILE A 3 8.47 -4.97 4.48
C ILE A 3 8.27 -3.47 4.65
N LEU A 4 7.61 -2.83 3.69
CA LEU A 4 7.22 -1.43 3.74
C LEU A 4 5.68 -1.35 3.77
N ILE A 5 5.14 -0.62 4.75
CA ILE A 5 3.72 -0.29 4.81
C ILE A 5 3.54 1.15 4.33
N LEU A 6 2.64 1.39 3.38
CA LEU A 6 2.27 2.72 2.95
C LEU A 6 1.04 3.20 3.73
N GLY A 7 1.12 4.40 4.28
CA GLY A 7 0.03 5.05 5.00
C GLY A 7 0.46 5.57 6.37
N SER A 8 -0.49 6.18 7.08
CA SER A 8 -0.23 6.87 8.35
C SER A 8 -1.37 6.74 9.37
N GLY A 9 -2.38 5.94 9.08
CA GLY A 9 -3.58 5.82 9.91
C GLY A 9 -3.55 4.67 10.91
N GLY A 10 -4.65 4.49 11.61
CA GLY A 10 -4.82 3.40 12.57
C GLY A 10 -4.80 2.02 11.95
N ARG A 11 -5.27 1.89 10.70
CA ARG A 11 -5.19 0.64 9.92
C ARG A 11 -3.73 0.23 9.72
N GLU A 12 -2.89 1.16 9.30
CA GLU A 12 -1.47 0.91 9.08
C GLU A 12 -0.74 0.62 10.39
N HIS A 13 -1.15 1.25 11.49
CA HIS A 13 -0.63 0.94 12.82
C HIS A 13 -0.96 -0.52 13.21
N ALA A 14 -2.19 -0.96 12.99
CA ALA A 14 -2.60 -2.34 13.26
C ALA A 14 -1.81 -3.34 12.39
N PHE A 15 -1.62 -3.05 11.10
CA PHE A 15 -0.78 -3.85 10.22
C PHE A 15 0.65 -3.94 10.72
N ALA A 16 1.24 -2.80 11.10
CA ALA A 16 2.61 -2.74 11.60
C ALA A 16 2.78 -3.60 12.85
N LYS A 17 1.85 -3.51 13.79
CA LYS A 17 1.86 -4.32 15.02
C LYS A 17 1.85 -5.81 14.69
N LYS A 18 0.94 -6.24 13.82
CA LYS A 18 0.79 -7.65 13.48
C LYS A 18 1.97 -8.18 12.65
N ILE A 19 2.45 -7.40 11.69
CA ILE A 19 3.57 -7.79 10.82
C ILE A 19 4.86 -7.89 11.63
N LYS A 20 5.09 -6.97 12.57
CA LYS A 20 6.27 -7.03 13.44
C LYS A 20 6.38 -8.33 14.24
N GLU A 21 5.26 -8.92 14.62
CA GLU A 21 5.22 -10.18 15.35
C GLU A 21 5.61 -11.39 14.48
N SER A 22 5.61 -11.24 13.16
CA SER A 22 5.91 -12.33 12.24
C SER A 22 7.41 -12.66 12.22
N LYS A 23 7.73 -13.94 12.32
CA LYS A 23 9.10 -14.44 12.15
C LYS A 23 9.68 -14.22 10.75
N HIS A 24 8.81 -13.92 9.76
CA HIS A 24 9.21 -13.65 8.38
C HIS A 24 9.58 -12.18 8.13
N CYS A 25 9.26 -11.29 9.08
CA CYS A 25 9.61 -9.87 8.98
C CYS A 25 10.99 -9.63 9.58
N SER A 26 11.96 -9.28 8.74
CA SER A 26 13.33 -8.92 9.17
C SER A 26 13.42 -7.45 9.57
N LYS A 27 12.95 -6.55 8.67
CA LYS A 27 12.89 -5.11 8.91
C LYS A 27 11.54 -4.59 8.48
N LEU A 28 10.98 -3.66 9.26
CA LEU A 28 9.70 -3.02 9.01
C LEU A 28 9.88 -1.52 8.84
N PHE A 29 9.34 -0.99 7.74
CA PHE A 29 9.32 0.42 7.42
C PHE A 29 7.88 0.88 7.20
N ILE A 30 7.57 2.11 7.52
CA ILE A 30 6.24 2.70 7.31
C ILE A 30 6.41 4.08 6.66
N ALA A 31 5.66 4.38 5.62
CA ALA A 31 5.76 5.65 4.90
C ALA A 31 4.38 6.30 4.71
N PRO A 32 4.14 7.48 5.25
CA PRO A 32 5.01 8.21 6.16
C PRO A 32 4.98 7.71 7.61
N GLY A 33 3.98 6.90 8.00
CA GLY A 33 3.80 6.44 9.37
C GLY A 33 3.24 7.50 10.31
N ASN A 34 3.23 7.18 11.60
CA ASN A 34 2.78 8.06 12.68
C ASN A 34 3.59 7.79 13.96
N SER A 35 3.28 8.48 15.04
CA SER A 35 4.00 8.31 16.32
C SER A 35 3.88 6.90 16.91
N GLY A 36 2.79 6.20 16.63
CA GLY A 36 2.59 4.80 17.06
C GLY A 36 3.43 3.82 16.25
N THR A 37 3.49 4.00 14.93
CA THR A 37 4.25 3.11 14.04
C THR A 37 5.77 3.26 14.23
N GLU A 38 6.25 4.42 14.68
CA GLU A 38 7.66 4.65 14.97
C GLU A 38 8.20 3.70 16.04
N LYS A 39 7.35 3.27 16.95
CA LYS A 39 7.69 2.31 18.00
C LYS A 39 7.76 0.87 17.50
N LEU A 40 7.20 0.60 16.33
CA LEU A 40 7.09 -0.74 15.75
C LEU A 40 8.08 -0.98 14.62
N GLY A 41 8.44 0.06 13.89
CA GLY A 41 9.35 0.02 12.77
C GLY A 41 9.97 1.39 12.53
N LYS A 42 10.60 1.58 11.37
CA LYS A 42 11.19 2.85 10.99
C LYS A 42 10.22 3.63 10.09
N ASN A 43 9.79 4.80 10.54
CA ASN A 43 9.04 5.72 9.70
C ASN A 43 9.97 6.36 8.65
N LEU A 44 9.47 6.46 7.42
CA LEU A 44 10.15 7.13 6.31
C LEU A 44 9.30 8.34 5.90
N GLU A 45 9.85 9.54 5.99
CA GLU A 45 9.14 10.79 5.72
C GLU A 45 9.02 11.03 4.20
N ILE A 46 8.27 10.17 3.52
CA ILE A 46 7.95 10.31 2.10
C ILE A 46 6.45 10.22 1.87
N SER A 47 5.98 10.89 0.82
CA SER A 47 4.60 10.72 0.37
C SER A 47 4.45 9.38 -0.34
N PHE A 48 3.38 8.64 -0.02
CA PHE A 48 3.07 7.39 -0.71
C PHE A 48 2.60 7.61 -2.17
N ASN A 49 2.39 8.85 -2.59
CA ASN A 49 2.10 9.23 -3.97
C ASN A 49 3.33 9.69 -4.76
N ASP A 50 4.45 9.86 -4.11
CA ASP A 50 5.73 10.19 -4.76
C ASP A 50 6.41 8.90 -5.23
N PHE A 51 6.01 8.40 -6.39
CA PHE A 51 6.48 7.11 -6.90
C PHE A 51 8.00 7.09 -7.20
N PRO A 52 8.62 8.15 -7.76
CA PRO A 52 10.08 8.18 -7.91
C PRO A 52 10.83 8.05 -6.59
N MET A 53 10.38 8.77 -5.55
CA MET A 53 10.99 8.68 -4.21
C MET A 53 10.73 7.31 -3.59
N LEU A 54 9.53 6.77 -3.77
CA LEU A 54 9.17 5.43 -3.31
C LEU A 54 10.07 4.37 -3.93
N LYS A 55 10.35 4.47 -5.23
CA LYS A 55 11.29 3.58 -5.91
C LYS A 55 12.68 3.63 -5.26
N SER A 56 13.20 4.83 -5.00
CA SER A 56 14.51 5.01 -4.38
C SER A 56 14.57 4.34 -3.01
N VAL A 57 13.57 4.59 -2.17
CA VAL A 57 13.48 4.03 -0.81
C VAL A 57 13.38 2.50 -0.83
N VAL A 58 12.58 1.96 -1.74
CA VAL A 58 12.38 0.52 -1.88
C VAL A 58 13.68 -0.19 -2.27
N LEU A 59 14.42 0.39 -3.20
CA LEU A 59 15.70 -0.17 -3.64
C LEU A 59 16.79 0.00 -2.56
N GLU A 60 16.89 1.16 -1.94
CA GLU A 60 17.87 1.47 -0.92
C GLU A 60 17.72 0.55 0.32
N ASN A 61 16.49 0.30 0.73
CA ASN A 61 16.20 -0.52 1.90
C ASN A 61 15.96 -2.00 1.58
N LYS A 62 16.15 -2.40 0.34
CA LYS A 62 15.98 -3.79 -0.12
C LYS A 62 14.62 -4.36 0.27
N ILE A 63 13.56 -3.62 -0.01
CA ILE A 63 12.19 -4.02 0.32
C ILE A 63 11.76 -5.20 -0.55
N ASP A 64 11.17 -6.20 0.06
CA ASP A 64 10.67 -7.41 -0.60
C ASP A 64 9.15 -7.35 -0.83
N MET A 65 8.45 -6.66 0.06
CA MET A 65 6.98 -6.57 0.04
C MET A 65 6.53 -5.17 0.43
N VAL A 66 5.55 -4.64 -0.29
CA VAL A 66 4.89 -3.37 0.03
C VAL A 66 3.42 -3.64 0.33
N VAL A 67 2.98 -3.23 1.51
CA VAL A 67 1.57 -3.32 1.94
C VAL A 67 0.94 -1.93 1.83
N VAL A 68 -0.06 -1.80 0.97
CA VAL A 68 -0.69 -0.51 0.71
C VAL A 68 -1.96 -0.38 1.54
N GLY A 69 -1.94 0.50 2.54
CA GLY A 69 -3.08 0.74 3.42
C GLY A 69 -4.17 1.60 2.79
N PRO A 70 -3.86 2.83 2.34
CA PRO A 70 -4.87 3.70 1.74
C PRO A 70 -5.15 3.35 0.28
N GLU A 71 -6.35 3.68 -0.19
CA GLU A 71 -6.77 3.46 -1.58
C GLU A 71 -6.12 4.42 -2.57
N GLU A 72 -5.77 5.63 -2.14
CA GLU A 72 -5.27 6.69 -3.01
C GLU A 72 -4.07 6.29 -3.86
N PRO A 73 -2.97 5.74 -3.31
CA PRO A 73 -1.84 5.32 -4.13
C PRO A 73 -2.20 4.16 -5.06
N LEU A 74 -3.16 3.31 -4.70
CA LEU A 74 -3.62 2.22 -5.56
C LEU A 74 -4.38 2.76 -6.76
N VAL A 75 -5.29 3.71 -6.55
CA VAL A 75 -6.01 4.41 -7.63
C VAL A 75 -5.04 5.15 -8.54
N ASN A 76 -3.99 5.75 -7.97
CA ASN A 76 -2.94 6.44 -8.72
C ASN A 76 -1.95 5.49 -9.42
N GLY A 77 -2.12 4.18 -9.25
CA GLY A 77 -1.38 3.18 -10.02
C GLY A 77 -0.04 2.75 -9.44
N VAL A 78 0.14 2.77 -8.12
CA VAL A 78 1.40 2.32 -7.50
C VAL A 78 1.71 0.86 -7.84
N HIS A 79 0.73 -0.03 -7.78
CA HIS A 79 0.91 -1.44 -8.14
C HIS A 79 1.29 -1.58 -9.62
N ASP A 80 0.56 -0.87 -10.49
CA ASP A 80 0.83 -0.87 -11.94
C ASP A 80 2.24 -0.36 -12.26
N SER A 81 2.69 0.69 -11.57
CA SER A 81 4.03 1.25 -11.79
C SER A 81 5.13 0.27 -11.39
N PHE A 82 4.96 -0.49 -10.31
CA PHE A 82 5.90 -1.52 -9.89
C PHE A 82 5.98 -2.66 -10.90
N LEU A 83 4.84 -3.11 -11.41
CA LEU A 83 4.80 -4.20 -12.40
C LEU A 83 5.50 -3.83 -13.71
N LYS A 84 5.43 -2.56 -14.12
CA LYS A 84 6.04 -2.07 -15.36
C LYS A 84 7.54 -1.79 -15.25
N ASP A 85 8.04 -1.64 -14.03
CA ASP A 85 9.44 -1.29 -13.80
C ASP A 85 10.28 -2.57 -13.61
N PRO A 86 11.25 -2.85 -14.49
CA PRO A 86 12.09 -4.05 -14.34
C PRO A 86 12.88 -4.12 -13.03
N ALA A 87 13.16 -2.98 -12.40
CA ALA A 87 13.83 -2.92 -11.11
C ALA A 87 12.91 -3.25 -9.93
N LEU A 88 11.58 -3.15 -10.11
CA LEU A 88 10.58 -3.28 -9.05
C LEU A 88 9.61 -4.45 -9.24
N ASN A 89 9.55 -5.04 -10.42
CA ASN A 89 8.51 -6.02 -10.76
C ASN A 89 8.60 -7.34 -10.00
N HIS A 90 9.70 -7.60 -9.30
CA HIS A 90 9.88 -8.76 -8.43
C HIS A 90 9.32 -8.52 -7.01
N ILE A 91 9.01 -7.28 -6.65
CA ILE A 91 8.51 -6.91 -5.33
C ILE A 91 7.02 -7.24 -5.23
N VAL A 92 6.64 -7.88 -4.13
CA VAL A 92 5.23 -8.22 -3.87
C VAL A 92 4.49 -6.97 -3.40
N ILE A 93 3.41 -6.62 -4.10
CA ILE A 93 2.52 -5.52 -3.71
C ILE A 93 1.21 -6.11 -3.18
N ILE A 94 0.87 -5.78 -1.95
CA ILE A 94 -0.41 -6.14 -1.35
C ILE A 94 -1.37 -4.98 -1.56
N GLY A 95 -2.25 -5.14 -2.51
CA GLY A 95 -3.25 -4.17 -2.94
C GLY A 95 -3.58 -4.32 -4.42
N PRO A 96 -4.80 -3.94 -4.85
CA PRO A 96 -5.22 -4.10 -6.24
C PRO A 96 -4.51 -3.13 -7.18
N GLN A 97 -4.53 -3.45 -8.47
CA GLN A 97 -4.15 -2.52 -9.52
C GLN A 97 -5.19 -1.41 -9.66
N ALA A 98 -4.82 -0.31 -10.33
CA ALA A 98 -5.67 0.89 -10.44
C ALA A 98 -7.08 0.60 -10.99
N ALA A 99 -7.20 -0.31 -11.93
CA ALA A 99 -8.49 -0.69 -12.52
C ALA A 99 -9.47 -1.23 -11.46
N ALA A 100 -9.02 -2.12 -10.59
CA ALA A 100 -9.85 -2.67 -9.51
C ALA A 100 -9.98 -1.72 -8.32
N ALA A 101 -8.96 -0.91 -8.06
CA ALA A 101 -8.97 0.07 -6.97
C ALA A 101 -10.07 1.12 -7.12
N GLN A 102 -10.59 1.35 -8.32
CA GLN A 102 -11.72 2.25 -8.58
C GLN A 102 -12.99 1.84 -7.82
N LEU A 103 -13.14 0.57 -7.46
CA LEU A 103 -14.27 0.11 -6.64
C LEU A 103 -14.33 0.81 -5.29
N GLU A 104 -13.20 1.18 -4.73
CA GLU A 104 -13.12 1.96 -3.48
C GLU A 104 -12.95 3.46 -3.75
N GLY A 105 -12.14 3.82 -4.73
CA GLY A 105 -11.79 5.21 -5.00
C GLY A 105 -12.85 6.02 -5.75
N SER A 106 -13.84 5.39 -6.38
CA SER A 106 -14.91 6.06 -7.13
C SER A 106 -16.28 5.52 -6.76
N LYS A 107 -17.08 6.35 -6.07
CA LYS A 107 -18.46 5.98 -5.71
C LYS A 107 -19.31 5.70 -6.94
N ASP A 108 -19.17 6.49 -8.00
CA ASP A 108 -19.92 6.31 -9.24
C ASP A 108 -19.57 4.98 -9.92
N PHE A 109 -18.28 4.68 -10.03
CA PHE A 109 -17.82 3.40 -10.57
C PHE A 109 -18.33 2.22 -9.73
N ALA A 110 -18.23 2.31 -8.41
CA ALA A 110 -18.71 1.27 -7.50
C ALA A 110 -20.22 1.04 -7.64
N LYS A 111 -21.02 2.10 -7.70
CA LYS A 111 -22.48 2.03 -7.87
C LYS A 111 -22.85 1.38 -9.21
N LYS A 112 -22.21 1.77 -10.30
CA LYS A 112 -22.41 1.17 -11.62
C LYS A 112 -22.05 -0.31 -11.64
N PHE A 113 -20.93 -0.66 -11.01
CA PHE A 113 -20.49 -2.05 -10.86
C PHE A 113 -21.51 -2.88 -10.09
N MET A 114 -21.92 -2.39 -8.90
CA MET A 114 -22.91 -3.08 -8.05
C MET A 114 -24.24 -3.26 -8.77
N ASN A 115 -24.70 -2.24 -9.50
CA ASN A 115 -25.93 -2.29 -10.25
C ASN A 115 -25.87 -3.36 -11.36
N ARG A 116 -24.76 -3.38 -12.11
CA ARG A 116 -24.54 -4.37 -13.17
C ARG A 116 -24.56 -5.81 -12.65
N HIS A 117 -23.99 -6.03 -11.46
CA HIS A 117 -23.89 -7.35 -10.85
C HIS A 117 -24.99 -7.64 -9.83
N LYS A 118 -26.03 -6.80 -9.76
CA LYS A 118 -27.17 -6.95 -8.85
C LYS A 118 -26.77 -7.07 -7.37
N ILE A 119 -25.76 -6.34 -6.98
CA ILE A 119 -25.28 -6.29 -5.60
C ILE A 119 -26.09 -5.23 -4.84
N PRO A 120 -26.73 -5.58 -3.70
CA PRO A 120 -27.49 -4.61 -2.90
C PRO A 120 -26.59 -3.47 -2.39
N THR A 121 -27.08 -2.24 -2.49
CA THR A 121 -26.39 -1.06 -1.98
C THR A 121 -27.40 0.00 -1.59
N ALA A 122 -27.00 0.90 -0.70
CA ALA A 122 -27.81 2.05 -0.34
C ALA A 122 -28.06 2.96 -1.57
N LYS A 123 -29.25 3.53 -1.61
CA LYS A 123 -29.63 4.46 -2.67
C LYS A 123 -28.96 5.83 -2.48
#